data_3e6f841f7a7fb3675e44db51bbc24383
#
_entry.id   3e6f841f7a7fb3675e44db51bbc24383
#
_cell.length_a   1.000
_cell.length_b   1.000
_cell.length_c   1.000
_cell.angle_alpha   90.00
_cell.angle_beta   90.00
_cell.angle_gamma   90.00
#
_symmetry.space_group_name_H-M   'P 1'
#
loop_
_entity.id
_entity.type
_entity.pdbx_description
1 polymer ?
#
loop_
_entity_poly.entity_id
_entity_poly.type
_entity_poly.pdbx_seq_one_letter_code
_entity_poly.pdbx_strand_id
1 'polypeptide(L)'
;MGRLREKVALITGAGRHRGLGEGIAKRFAEEGAKVVITDIGNPGKNLPAGLIGTTEELEGVANGIRGVTNSTVLSMICDVRSESDVKSVIGATVKELGRLDIVVNNAGIGYIIKPITELTLDEWDIVLEVNLRGPFLFTKHAAPVFIKQGWGGHIINIASQAAKSPAPQLAHYSSSKHGLIGLTRTAAAELGNHGITVNAVCPNHVTTGLGEVQNQRRGEIMGMDVSGVLDFRKSKIPLGRVGLVTDTANACVFLASADAAYITGESLNVSGGEEMH
;
A
#
# COMPACT_ATOMS: atom_id res chain seq x y z
N MET A 1 -17.14 -17.35 -8.79
CA MET A 1 -15.70 -17.77 -8.67
C MET A 1 -14.88 -16.55 -8.34
N GLY A 2 -13.87 -16.64 -7.45
CA GLY A 2 -13.04 -15.48 -7.08
C GLY A 2 -12.23 -14.96 -8.27
N ARG A 3 -12.14 -13.63 -8.39
CA ARG A 3 -11.48 -12.95 -9.52
C ARG A 3 -9.96 -13.16 -9.57
N LEU A 4 -9.34 -13.55 -8.45
CA LEU A 4 -7.89 -13.77 -8.32
C LEU A 4 -7.52 -15.25 -8.11
N ARG A 5 -8.40 -16.17 -8.50
CA ARG A 5 -8.15 -17.60 -8.36
C ARG A 5 -6.84 -18.01 -9.03
N GLU A 6 -6.06 -18.86 -8.35
CA GLU A 6 -4.73 -19.36 -8.79
C GLU A 6 -3.64 -18.28 -8.92
N LYS A 7 -3.93 -17.03 -8.55
CA LYS A 7 -2.92 -15.96 -8.52
C LYS A 7 -2.12 -15.99 -7.22
N VAL A 8 -0.88 -15.55 -7.30
CA VAL A 8 0.00 -15.31 -6.14
C VAL A 8 0.24 -13.81 -6.02
N ALA A 9 -0.15 -13.24 -4.88
CA ALA A 9 -0.01 -11.83 -4.58
C ALA A 9 0.96 -11.60 -3.41
N LEU A 10 1.87 -10.64 -3.57
CA LEU A 10 2.77 -10.16 -2.52
C LEU A 10 2.35 -8.74 -2.12
N ILE A 11 2.04 -8.54 -0.84
CA ILE A 11 1.57 -7.26 -0.28
C ILE A 11 2.55 -6.78 0.78
N THR A 12 3.11 -5.58 0.61
CA THR A 12 4.07 -5.00 1.56
C THR A 12 3.36 -4.15 2.64
N GLY A 13 3.96 -4.07 3.83
CA GLY A 13 3.39 -3.29 4.94
C GLY A 13 2.03 -3.82 5.39
N ALA A 14 1.88 -5.13 5.45
CA ALA A 14 0.62 -5.79 5.76
C ALA A 14 0.63 -6.50 7.13
N GLY A 15 1.61 -6.20 7.98
CA GLY A 15 1.79 -6.85 9.28
C GLY A 15 1.04 -6.20 10.44
N ARG A 16 0.13 -5.26 10.20
CA ARG A 16 -0.62 -4.59 11.26
C ARG A 16 -2.10 -4.90 11.21
N HIS A 17 -2.66 -5.25 12.39
CA HIS A 17 -4.10 -5.38 12.55
C HIS A 17 -4.82 -4.05 12.26
N ARG A 18 -5.99 -4.12 11.61
CA ARG A 18 -6.77 -2.97 11.17
C ARG A 18 -6.01 -2.04 10.21
N GLY A 19 -4.93 -2.56 9.59
CA GLY A 19 -4.16 -1.88 8.57
C GLY A 19 -4.77 -2.02 7.18
N LEU A 20 -4.40 -1.12 6.28
CA LEU A 20 -4.84 -1.20 4.89
C LEU A 20 -4.27 -2.45 4.20
N GLY A 21 -3.00 -2.79 4.48
CA GLY A 21 -2.35 -3.99 3.94
C GLY A 21 -3.02 -5.29 4.37
N GLU A 22 -3.42 -5.42 5.65
CA GLU A 22 -4.22 -6.56 6.12
C GLU A 22 -5.51 -6.68 5.34
N GLY A 23 -6.24 -5.57 5.17
CA GLY A 23 -7.52 -5.59 4.46
C GLY A 23 -7.39 -5.93 2.98
N ILE A 24 -6.34 -5.44 2.32
CA ILE A 24 -6.03 -5.82 0.92
C ILE A 24 -5.70 -7.31 0.85
N ALA A 25 -4.82 -7.81 1.73
CA ALA A 25 -4.41 -9.21 1.77
C ALA A 25 -5.62 -10.14 2.01
N LYS A 26 -6.46 -9.80 2.98
CA LYS A 26 -7.69 -10.55 3.27
C LYS A 26 -8.62 -10.56 2.07
N ARG A 27 -8.85 -9.41 1.43
CA ARG A 27 -9.75 -9.31 0.27
C ARG A 27 -9.22 -10.09 -0.94
N PHE A 28 -7.89 -10.11 -1.14
CA PHE A 28 -7.26 -10.91 -2.19
C PHE A 28 -7.42 -12.42 -1.92
N ALA A 29 -7.25 -12.85 -0.67
CA ALA A 29 -7.46 -14.23 -0.25
C ALA A 29 -8.94 -14.66 -0.43
N GLU A 30 -9.91 -13.80 -0.11
CA GLU A 30 -11.34 -14.01 -0.35
C GLU A 30 -11.66 -14.17 -1.86
N GLU A 31 -10.89 -13.52 -2.74
CA GLU A 31 -11.00 -13.68 -4.19
C GLU A 31 -10.20 -14.88 -4.75
N GLY A 32 -9.63 -15.69 -3.86
CA GLY A 32 -8.97 -16.95 -4.21
C GLY A 32 -7.47 -16.86 -4.50
N ALA A 33 -6.83 -15.74 -4.24
CA ALA A 33 -5.38 -15.62 -4.36
C ALA A 33 -4.66 -16.34 -3.21
N LYS A 34 -3.48 -16.93 -3.49
CA LYS A 34 -2.46 -17.20 -2.48
C LYS A 34 -1.76 -15.89 -2.14
N VAL A 35 -1.51 -15.63 -0.89
CA VAL A 35 -1.03 -14.32 -0.45
C VAL A 35 0.27 -14.43 0.33
N VAL A 36 1.21 -13.57 0.02
CA VAL A 36 2.41 -13.30 0.84
C VAL A 36 2.25 -11.91 1.42
N ILE A 37 2.31 -11.81 2.73
CA ILE A 37 2.31 -10.53 3.43
C ILE A 37 3.68 -10.25 4.02
N THR A 38 4.13 -9.00 3.92
CA THR A 38 5.42 -8.61 4.49
C THR A 38 5.31 -7.37 5.36
N ASP A 39 6.16 -7.31 6.37
CA ASP A 39 6.37 -6.10 7.16
C ASP A 39 7.82 -6.10 7.70
N ILE A 40 8.27 -4.97 8.24
CA ILE A 40 9.64 -4.84 8.76
C ILE A 40 9.88 -5.69 10.01
N GLY A 41 8.82 -6.05 10.77
CA GLY A 41 8.86 -6.91 11.95
C GLY A 41 9.51 -6.29 13.20
N ASN A 42 10.54 -5.48 13.01
CA ASN A 42 11.18 -4.72 14.09
C ASN A 42 11.54 -3.32 13.58
N PRO A 43 10.88 -2.27 14.07
CA PRO A 43 11.11 -0.90 13.58
C PRO A 43 12.50 -0.35 13.88
N GLY A 44 13.28 -0.99 14.77
CA GLY A 44 14.54 -0.44 15.24
C GLY A 44 14.37 0.87 16.01
N LYS A 45 15.45 1.67 16.10
CA LYS A 45 15.42 2.95 16.83
C LYS A 45 14.84 4.11 16.03
N ASN A 46 14.78 3.99 14.71
CA ASN A 46 14.46 5.10 13.79
C ASN A 46 12.99 5.19 13.37
N LEU A 47 12.17 4.26 13.80
CA LEU A 47 10.74 4.25 13.51
C LEU A 47 9.94 4.11 14.81
N PRO A 48 8.84 4.86 14.99
CA PRO A 48 8.11 4.85 16.26
C PRO A 48 7.51 3.49 16.58
N ALA A 49 7.75 2.99 17.78
CA ALA A 49 7.07 1.81 18.31
C ALA A 49 5.54 2.02 18.29
N GLY A 50 4.77 0.97 17.99
CA GLY A 50 3.31 1.02 17.96
C GLY A 50 2.69 1.57 16.66
N LEU A 51 3.48 2.17 15.77
CA LEU A 51 3.03 2.57 14.43
C LEU A 51 3.42 1.57 13.33
N ILE A 52 4.24 0.58 13.64
CA ILE A 52 4.79 -0.41 12.72
C ILE A 52 4.53 -1.79 13.31
N GLY A 53 4.15 -2.74 12.45
CA GLY A 53 3.86 -4.10 12.86
C GLY A 53 5.08 -4.83 13.42
N THR A 54 4.89 -5.60 14.50
CA THR A 54 5.91 -6.51 15.01
C THR A 54 5.89 -7.83 14.25
N THR A 55 6.90 -8.66 14.46
CA THR A 55 6.94 -10.03 13.89
C THR A 55 5.74 -10.85 14.35
N GLU A 56 5.37 -10.75 15.63
CA GLU A 56 4.22 -11.45 16.22
C GLU A 56 2.90 -10.95 15.64
N GLU A 57 2.77 -9.64 15.43
CA GLU A 57 1.57 -9.05 14.81
C GLU A 57 1.44 -9.49 13.34
N LEU A 58 2.54 -9.50 12.58
CA LEU A 58 2.57 -10.00 11.20
C LEU A 58 2.08 -11.45 11.10
N GLU A 59 2.56 -12.33 11.98
CA GLU A 59 2.09 -13.73 12.02
C GLU A 59 0.64 -13.82 12.49
N GLY A 60 0.22 -12.99 13.44
CA GLY A 60 -1.18 -12.88 13.88
C GLY A 60 -2.13 -12.51 12.73
N VAL A 61 -1.73 -11.53 11.89
CA VAL A 61 -2.48 -11.13 10.68
C VAL A 61 -2.56 -12.31 9.69
N ALA A 62 -1.44 -12.99 9.42
CA ALA A 62 -1.43 -14.15 8.52
C ALA A 62 -2.38 -15.26 9.02
N ASN A 63 -2.34 -15.59 10.30
CA ASN A 63 -3.22 -16.58 10.92
C ASN A 63 -4.70 -16.15 10.85
N GLY A 64 -4.99 -14.88 11.11
CA GLY A 64 -6.34 -14.33 10.99
C GLY A 64 -6.91 -14.49 9.57
N ILE A 65 -6.11 -14.21 8.53
CA ILE A 65 -6.53 -14.37 7.14
C ILE A 65 -6.73 -15.86 6.80
N ARG A 66 -5.79 -16.74 7.17
CA ARG A 66 -5.92 -18.21 6.97
C ARG A 66 -7.21 -18.75 7.57
N GLY A 67 -7.53 -18.31 8.79
CA GLY A 67 -8.71 -18.81 9.53
C GLY A 67 -10.05 -18.45 8.90
N VAL A 68 -10.14 -17.38 8.11
CA VAL A 68 -11.41 -16.91 7.52
C VAL A 68 -11.53 -17.16 6.02
N THR A 69 -10.44 -17.49 5.31
CA THR A 69 -10.45 -17.61 3.85
C THR A 69 -10.07 -18.99 3.30
N ASN A 70 -9.51 -19.88 4.12
CA ASN A 70 -8.89 -21.14 3.68
C ASN A 70 -7.81 -20.97 2.60
N SER A 71 -7.27 -19.77 2.42
CA SER A 71 -6.22 -19.49 1.46
C SER A 71 -4.83 -19.78 2.04
N THR A 72 -3.86 -20.07 1.16
CA THR A 72 -2.44 -20.09 1.55
C THR A 72 -1.97 -18.67 1.81
N VAL A 73 -1.53 -18.39 3.03
CA VAL A 73 -0.97 -17.10 3.42
C VAL A 73 0.41 -17.33 4.05
N LEU A 74 1.44 -16.70 3.49
CA LEU A 74 2.79 -16.68 4.05
C LEU A 74 3.09 -15.30 4.63
N SER A 75 3.79 -15.27 5.75
CA SER A 75 4.33 -14.07 6.39
C SER A 75 5.84 -14.04 6.25
N MET A 76 6.42 -12.91 5.85
CA MET A 76 7.86 -12.75 5.68
C MET A 76 8.32 -11.39 6.17
N ILE A 77 9.43 -11.36 6.90
CA ILE A 77 10.06 -10.10 7.30
C ILE A 77 10.73 -9.46 6.08
N CYS A 78 10.50 -8.17 5.87
CA CYS A 78 11.10 -7.40 4.79
C CYS A 78 11.11 -5.91 5.14
N ASP A 79 12.30 -5.33 5.21
CA ASP A 79 12.46 -3.89 5.13
C ASP A 79 12.41 -3.49 3.64
N VAL A 80 11.37 -2.78 3.23
CA VAL A 80 11.20 -2.36 1.83
C VAL A 80 12.31 -1.43 1.33
N ARG A 81 13.11 -0.85 2.23
CA ARG A 81 14.27 -0.02 1.92
C ARG A 81 15.52 -0.84 1.57
N SER A 82 15.55 -2.10 2.00
CA SER A 82 16.65 -3.05 1.78
C SER A 82 16.47 -3.80 0.46
N GLU A 83 17.35 -3.55 -0.50
CA GLU A 83 17.30 -4.27 -1.78
C GLU A 83 17.54 -5.78 -1.62
N SER A 84 18.36 -6.19 -0.65
CA SER A 84 18.59 -7.61 -0.34
C SER A 84 17.33 -8.30 0.19
N ASP A 85 16.58 -7.64 1.09
CA ASP A 85 15.33 -8.19 1.63
C ASP A 85 14.27 -8.31 0.54
N VAL A 86 14.13 -7.28 -0.31
CA VAL A 86 13.20 -7.30 -1.45
C VAL A 86 13.50 -8.47 -2.40
N LYS A 87 14.77 -8.68 -2.76
CA LYS A 87 15.19 -9.83 -3.57
C LYS A 87 14.87 -11.16 -2.89
N SER A 88 15.16 -11.26 -1.59
CA SER A 88 14.92 -12.46 -0.79
C SER A 88 13.44 -12.83 -0.77
N VAL A 89 12.57 -11.87 -0.48
CA VAL A 89 11.12 -12.09 -0.39
C VAL A 89 10.51 -12.47 -1.74
N ILE A 90 10.90 -11.80 -2.83
CA ILE A 90 10.43 -12.14 -4.17
C ILE A 90 10.90 -13.56 -4.54
N GLY A 91 12.17 -13.87 -4.30
CA GLY A 91 12.73 -15.21 -4.57
C GLY A 91 12.05 -16.30 -3.73
N ALA A 92 11.83 -16.06 -2.44
CA ALA A 92 11.11 -16.98 -1.56
C ALA A 92 9.66 -17.18 -2.00
N THR A 93 8.96 -16.10 -2.40
CA THR A 93 7.59 -16.21 -2.95
C THR A 93 7.52 -17.16 -4.15
N VAL A 94 8.41 -16.98 -5.12
CA VAL A 94 8.45 -17.85 -6.31
C VAL A 94 8.84 -19.29 -5.95
N LYS A 95 9.78 -19.46 -5.02
CA LYS A 95 10.23 -20.78 -4.58
C LYS A 95 9.12 -21.57 -3.88
N GLU A 96 8.39 -20.93 -2.96
CA GLU A 96 7.37 -21.59 -2.11
C GLU A 96 6.03 -21.76 -2.84
N LEU A 97 5.64 -20.80 -3.70
CA LEU A 97 4.32 -20.78 -4.34
C LEU A 97 4.36 -21.03 -5.85
N GLY A 98 5.57 -21.18 -6.44
CA GLY A 98 5.77 -21.53 -7.84
C GLY A 98 5.66 -20.37 -8.84
N ARG A 99 5.15 -19.21 -8.42
CA ARG A 99 4.88 -18.04 -9.26
C ARG A 99 4.74 -16.76 -8.46
N LEU A 100 4.75 -15.62 -9.14
CA LEU A 100 4.32 -14.32 -8.63
C LEU A 100 3.49 -13.65 -9.73
N ASP A 101 2.30 -13.16 -9.41
CA ASP A 101 1.40 -12.51 -10.38
C ASP A 101 1.12 -11.06 -10.04
N ILE A 102 1.10 -10.73 -8.74
CA ILE A 102 0.67 -9.43 -8.27
C ILE A 102 1.64 -8.95 -7.19
N VAL A 103 2.06 -7.69 -7.30
CA VAL A 103 2.75 -6.96 -6.22
C VAL A 103 1.90 -5.76 -5.82
N VAL A 104 1.59 -5.65 -4.52
CA VAL A 104 0.95 -4.46 -3.96
C VAL A 104 1.95 -3.74 -3.07
N ASN A 105 2.46 -2.61 -3.53
CA ASN A 105 3.32 -1.71 -2.78
C ASN A 105 2.46 -0.86 -1.84
N ASN A 106 2.15 -1.43 -0.67
CA ASN A 106 1.32 -0.79 0.33
C ASN A 106 2.14 -0.21 1.50
N ALA A 107 3.32 -0.74 1.79
CA ALA A 107 4.18 -0.19 2.85
C ALA A 107 4.35 1.32 2.70
N GLY A 108 4.13 2.06 3.78
CA GLY A 108 4.20 3.51 3.76
C GLY A 108 4.09 4.13 5.14
N ILE A 109 4.75 5.26 5.31
CA ILE A 109 4.74 6.07 6.53
C ILE A 109 4.25 7.48 6.21
N GLY A 110 3.48 8.08 7.13
CA GLY A 110 2.87 9.41 6.94
C GLY A 110 2.38 10.00 8.27
N TYR A 111 3.08 9.68 9.37
CA TYR A 111 2.74 10.14 10.72
C TYR A 111 3.48 11.41 11.16
N ILE A 112 4.51 11.84 10.41
CA ILE A 112 5.26 13.06 10.70
C ILE A 112 4.49 14.25 10.13
N ILE A 113 3.94 15.10 10.99
CA ILE A 113 3.15 16.28 10.60
C ILE A 113 3.88 17.51 11.15
N LYS A 114 4.59 18.24 10.25
CA LYS A 114 5.41 19.41 10.59
C LYS A 114 5.42 20.45 9.47
N PRO A 115 5.55 21.74 9.77
CA PRO A 115 5.88 22.76 8.78
C PRO A 115 7.13 22.39 7.98
N ILE A 116 7.19 22.76 6.72
CA ILE A 116 8.32 22.43 5.83
C ILE A 116 9.67 22.97 6.38
N THR A 117 9.63 24.09 7.09
CA THR A 117 10.78 24.73 7.70
C THR A 117 11.35 23.98 8.92
N GLU A 118 10.59 23.01 9.46
CA GLU A 118 10.95 22.26 10.66
C GLU A 118 11.28 20.78 10.36
N LEU A 119 11.09 20.35 9.10
CA LEU A 119 11.44 19.00 8.69
C LEU A 119 12.97 18.82 8.70
N THR A 120 13.44 17.77 9.37
CA THR A 120 14.84 17.36 9.29
C THR A 120 15.09 16.54 8.01
N LEU A 121 16.36 16.45 7.59
CA LEU A 121 16.74 15.59 6.46
C LEU A 121 16.40 14.11 6.74
N ASP A 122 16.66 13.63 7.95
CA ASP A 122 16.35 12.24 8.33
C ASP A 122 14.85 11.94 8.21
N GLU A 123 13.98 12.89 8.63
CA GLU A 123 12.52 12.75 8.50
C GLU A 123 12.08 12.79 7.04
N TRP A 124 12.73 13.58 6.21
CA TRP A 124 12.53 13.64 4.77
C TRP A 124 12.94 12.31 4.13
N ASP A 125 14.18 11.88 4.38
CA ASP A 125 14.79 10.72 3.74
C ASP A 125 14.04 9.43 4.09
N ILE A 126 13.71 9.20 5.36
CA ILE A 126 12.99 7.98 5.77
C ILE A 126 11.64 7.83 5.08
N VAL A 127 10.92 8.94 4.85
CA VAL A 127 9.63 8.89 4.15
C VAL A 127 9.80 8.57 2.66
N LEU A 128 10.80 9.17 2.00
CA LEU A 128 11.08 8.87 0.59
C LEU A 128 11.60 7.44 0.43
N GLU A 129 12.44 6.99 1.34
CA GLU A 129 12.98 5.62 1.33
C GLU A 129 11.88 4.56 1.40
N VAL A 130 10.93 4.72 2.30
CA VAL A 130 9.84 3.76 2.44
C VAL A 130 8.82 3.93 1.31
N ASN A 131 8.33 5.16 1.07
CA ASN A 131 7.16 5.40 0.23
C ASN A 131 7.47 5.42 -1.28
N LEU A 132 8.73 5.64 -1.68
CA LEU A 132 9.12 5.76 -3.08
C LEU A 132 10.22 4.77 -3.48
N ARG A 133 11.34 4.71 -2.72
CA ARG A 133 12.43 3.76 -3.02
C ARG A 133 11.96 2.31 -2.86
N GLY A 134 11.18 2.00 -1.82
CA GLY A 134 10.61 0.67 -1.63
C GLY A 134 9.81 0.17 -2.84
N PRO A 135 8.77 0.88 -3.29
CA PRO A 135 8.03 0.55 -4.51
C PRO A 135 8.91 0.44 -5.78
N PHE A 136 9.93 1.29 -5.91
CA PHE A 136 10.91 1.17 -6.99
C PHE A 136 11.65 -0.17 -6.93
N LEU A 137 12.15 -0.58 -5.75
CA LEU A 137 12.87 -1.84 -5.57
C LEU A 137 11.98 -3.05 -5.88
N PHE A 138 10.74 -3.06 -5.39
CA PHE A 138 9.79 -4.13 -5.71
C PHE A 138 9.47 -4.19 -7.20
N THR A 139 9.24 -3.04 -7.85
CA THR A 139 9.03 -2.98 -9.31
C THR A 139 10.24 -3.52 -10.07
N LYS A 140 11.45 -3.05 -9.71
CA LYS A 140 12.72 -3.47 -10.31
C LYS A 140 12.94 -4.98 -10.26
N HIS A 141 12.60 -5.64 -9.14
CA HIS A 141 12.87 -7.05 -8.92
C HIS A 141 11.70 -7.98 -9.25
N ALA A 142 10.46 -7.50 -9.25
CA ALA A 142 9.30 -8.28 -9.69
C ALA A 142 9.18 -8.33 -11.23
N ALA A 143 9.49 -7.24 -11.93
CA ALA A 143 9.36 -7.17 -13.38
C ALA A 143 10.13 -8.28 -14.12
N PRO A 144 11.40 -8.59 -13.80
CA PRO A 144 12.10 -9.72 -14.42
C PRO A 144 11.44 -11.09 -14.16
N VAL A 145 10.80 -11.28 -13.01
CA VAL A 145 10.05 -12.49 -12.69
C VAL A 145 8.84 -12.60 -13.61
N PHE A 146 8.04 -11.53 -13.73
CA PHE A 146 6.87 -11.50 -14.61
C PHE A 146 7.25 -11.72 -16.09
N ILE A 147 8.32 -11.07 -16.55
CA ILE A 147 8.84 -11.24 -17.93
C ILE A 147 9.24 -12.68 -18.17
N LYS A 148 10.01 -13.30 -17.25
CA LYS A 148 10.45 -14.69 -17.37
C LYS A 148 9.28 -15.68 -17.36
N GLN A 149 8.23 -15.39 -16.60
CA GLN A 149 7.01 -16.20 -16.55
C GLN A 149 6.21 -16.15 -17.86
N GLY A 150 6.23 -15.04 -18.60
CA GLY A 150 5.67 -14.91 -19.95
C GLY A 150 4.15 -14.68 -20.03
N TRP A 151 3.44 -14.54 -18.90
CA TRP A 151 1.99 -14.28 -18.86
C TRP A 151 1.61 -12.93 -18.22
N GLY A 152 2.59 -12.02 -18.12
CA GLY A 152 2.38 -10.70 -17.55
C GLY A 152 2.34 -10.70 -16.02
N GLY A 153 1.78 -9.62 -15.46
CA GLY A 153 1.63 -9.41 -14.02
C GLY A 153 1.00 -8.05 -13.70
N HIS A 154 0.73 -7.81 -12.43
CA HIS A 154 0.12 -6.56 -11.97
C HIS A 154 0.93 -5.95 -10.83
N ILE A 155 1.27 -4.67 -10.95
CA ILE A 155 1.89 -3.88 -9.88
C ILE A 155 0.90 -2.80 -9.47
N ILE A 156 0.55 -2.76 -8.18
CA ILE A 156 -0.38 -1.80 -7.62
C ILE A 156 0.33 -0.99 -6.55
N ASN A 157 0.47 0.30 -6.77
CA ASN A 157 1.10 1.23 -5.85
C ASN A 157 0.04 1.94 -5.01
N ILE A 158 0.09 1.82 -3.68
CA ILE A 158 -0.79 2.57 -2.79
C ILE A 158 -0.21 3.97 -2.63
N ALA A 159 -0.75 4.89 -3.44
CA ALA A 159 -0.43 6.30 -3.37
C ALA A 159 -1.26 7.01 -2.28
N SER A 160 -1.87 8.12 -2.59
CA SER A 160 -2.73 8.90 -1.68
C SER A 160 -3.40 10.02 -2.48
N GLN A 161 -4.48 10.58 -1.96
CA GLN A 161 -4.97 11.89 -2.35
C GLN A 161 -3.85 12.97 -2.30
N ALA A 162 -2.94 12.90 -1.32
CA ALA A 162 -1.76 13.76 -1.23
C ALA A 162 -0.77 13.64 -2.41
N ALA A 163 -0.99 12.73 -3.34
CA ALA A 163 -0.27 12.63 -4.62
C ALA A 163 -0.91 13.46 -5.74
N LYS A 164 -2.04 14.12 -5.49
CA LYS A 164 -2.81 14.89 -6.47
C LYS A 164 -3.11 16.31 -5.97
N SER A 165 -3.32 16.46 -4.67
CA SER A 165 -3.61 17.73 -4.01
C SER A 165 -2.58 18.06 -2.95
N PRO A 166 -2.35 19.36 -2.65
CA PRO A 166 -1.41 19.75 -1.61
C PRO A 166 -1.86 19.25 -0.24
N ALA A 167 -0.91 18.74 0.54
CA ALA A 167 -1.11 18.32 1.91
C ALA A 167 -0.20 19.16 2.84
N PRO A 168 -0.68 20.29 3.38
CA PRO A 168 0.10 21.13 4.28
C PRO A 168 0.67 20.34 5.45
N GLN A 169 1.91 20.65 5.87
CA GLN A 169 2.67 19.99 6.92
C GLN A 169 3.08 18.53 6.60
N LEU A 170 2.92 18.07 5.35
CA LEU A 170 3.28 16.75 4.88
C LEU A 170 4.15 16.81 3.61
N ALA A 171 5.09 17.75 3.52
CA ALA A 171 5.88 18.00 2.30
C ALA A 171 6.60 16.72 1.81
N HIS A 172 7.30 16.01 2.69
CA HIS A 172 7.97 14.74 2.39
C HIS A 172 7.00 13.65 1.91
N TYR A 173 5.86 13.50 2.60
CA TYR A 173 4.83 12.52 2.25
C TYR A 173 4.20 12.84 0.89
N SER A 174 3.77 14.09 0.69
CA SER A 174 3.20 14.55 -0.57
C SER A 174 4.19 14.37 -1.73
N SER A 175 5.45 14.77 -1.55
CA SER A 175 6.50 14.57 -2.54
C SER A 175 6.71 13.10 -2.88
N SER A 176 6.76 12.21 -1.86
CA SER A 176 6.90 10.77 -2.07
C SER A 176 5.74 10.18 -2.86
N LYS A 177 4.51 10.62 -2.58
CA LYS A 177 3.31 10.08 -3.24
C LYS A 177 3.11 10.65 -4.65
N HIS A 178 3.51 11.91 -4.93
CA HIS A 178 3.62 12.43 -6.30
C HIS A 178 4.69 11.68 -7.11
N GLY A 179 5.88 11.45 -6.50
CA GLY A 179 6.94 10.65 -7.12
C GLY A 179 6.48 9.23 -7.45
N LEU A 180 5.65 8.62 -6.60
CA LEU A 180 5.10 7.29 -6.82
C LEU A 180 4.15 7.24 -8.03
N ILE A 181 3.39 8.30 -8.32
CA ILE A 181 2.60 8.41 -9.56
C ILE A 181 3.54 8.50 -10.77
N GLY A 182 4.63 9.27 -10.69
CA GLY A 182 5.65 9.33 -11.74
C GLY A 182 6.26 7.96 -12.02
N LEU A 183 6.67 7.24 -10.98
CA LEU A 183 7.18 5.87 -11.08
C LEU A 183 6.13 4.92 -11.71
N THR A 184 4.87 5.02 -11.32
CA THR A 184 3.77 4.21 -11.85
C THR A 184 3.64 4.38 -13.36
N ARG A 185 3.60 5.61 -13.85
CA ARG A 185 3.45 5.93 -15.28
C ARG A 185 4.64 5.48 -16.10
N THR A 186 5.86 5.73 -15.61
CA THR A 186 7.08 5.31 -16.30
C THR A 186 7.18 3.78 -16.38
N ALA A 187 6.97 3.08 -15.27
CA ALA A 187 7.00 1.62 -15.24
C ALA A 187 5.89 1.00 -16.11
N ALA A 188 4.70 1.61 -16.16
CA ALA A 188 3.62 1.16 -17.05
C ALA A 188 4.01 1.25 -18.52
N ALA A 189 4.65 2.37 -18.93
CA ALA A 189 5.11 2.56 -20.30
C ALA A 189 6.23 1.59 -20.70
N GLU A 190 7.17 1.30 -19.77
CA GLU A 190 8.29 0.40 -20.02
C GLU A 190 7.89 -1.08 -20.02
N LEU A 191 6.94 -1.47 -19.18
CA LEU A 191 6.63 -2.88 -18.94
C LEU A 191 5.37 -3.38 -19.67
N GLY A 192 4.61 -2.48 -20.28
CA GLY A 192 3.35 -2.81 -20.95
C GLY A 192 3.50 -3.83 -22.10
N ASN A 193 4.59 -3.78 -22.85
CA ASN A 193 4.89 -4.74 -23.94
C ASN A 193 5.13 -6.17 -23.45
N HIS A 194 5.30 -6.37 -22.12
CA HIS A 194 5.40 -7.67 -21.48
C HIS A 194 4.08 -8.12 -20.84
N GLY A 195 2.97 -7.42 -21.10
CA GLY A 195 1.67 -7.72 -20.47
C GLY A 195 1.62 -7.38 -18.98
N ILE A 196 2.51 -6.52 -18.51
CA ILE A 196 2.56 -6.08 -17.10
C ILE A 196 1.83 -4.74 -16.99
N THR A 197 0.82 -4.69 -16.13
CA THR A 197 0.14 -3.44 -15.78
C THR A 197 0.73 -2.85 -14.50
N VAL A 198 0.88 -1.53 -14.46
CA VAL A 198 1.33 -0.81 -13.28
C VAL A 198 0.37 0.35 -13.04
N ASN A 199 -0.35 0.31 -11.92
CA ASN A 199 -1.34 1.33 -11.56
C ASN A 199 -1.17 1.80 -10.12
N ALA A 200 -1.67 2.99 -9.82
CA ALA A 200 -1.74 3.53 -8.47
C ALA A 200 -3.19 3.59 -7.98
N VAL A 201 -3.39 3.34 -6.68
CA VAL A 201 -4.63 3.63 -5.97
C VAL A 201 -4.38 4.81 -5.05
N CYS A 202 -5.25 5.82 -5.10
CA CYS A 202 -5.14 7.06 -4.35
C CYS A 202 -6.30 7.16 -3.34
N PRO A 203 -6.20 6.51 -2.16
CA PRO A 203 -7.18 6.69 -1.12
C PRO A 203 -7.05 8.07 -0.47
N ASN A 204 -8.17 8.55 0.09
CA ASN A 204 -8.17 9.71 0.97
C ASN A 204 -8.07 9.27 2.44
N HIS A 205 -9.05 9.67 3.26
CA HIS A 205 -9.13 9.30 4.66
C HIS A 205 -9.75 7.92 4.83
N VAL A 206 -8.94 6.94 5.27
CA VAL A 206 -9.37 5.57 5.52
C VAL A 206 -9.33 5.28 7.03
N THR A 207 -10.33 4.57 7.53
CA THR A 207 -10.43 4.15 8.94
C THR A 207 -9.44 3.01 9.22
N THR A 208 -8.18 3.36 9.49
CA THR A 208 -7.11 2.43 9.88
C THR A 208 -6.54 2.82 11.23
N GLY A 209 -5.76 1.94 11.87
CA GLY A 209 -5.04 2.30 13.09
C GLY A 209 -4.11 3.52 12.91
N LEU A 210 -3.45 3.66 11.74
CA LEU A 210 -2.68 4.85 11.41
C LEU A 210 -3.59 6.09 11.26
N GLY A 211 -4.77 5.93 10.66
CA GLY A 211 -5.75 7.00 10.52
C GLY A 211 -6.25 7.54 11.86
N GLU A 212 -6.37 6.68 12.88
CA GLU A 212 -6.73 7.09 14.23
C GLU A 212 -5.68 8.03 14.84
N VAL A 213 -4.39 7.66 14.74
CA VAL A 213 -3.28 8.51 15.23
C VAL A 213 -3.24 9.85 14.49
N GLN A 214 -3.41 9.82 13.16
CA GLN A 214 -3.46 11.05 12.36
C GLN A 214 -4.66 11.94 12.73
N ASN A 215 -5.83 11.34 13.02
CA ASN A 215 -7.02 12.09 13.45
C ASN A 215 -6.81 12.76 14.81
N GLN A 216 -6.20 12.06 15.77
CA GLN A 216 -5.87 12.61 17.06
C GLN A 216 -4.91 13.81 16.91
N ARG A 217 -3.81 13.64 16.17
CA ARG A 217 -2.84 14.72 15.95
C ARG A 217 -3.45 15.91 15.22
N ARG A 218 -4.33 15.66 14.24
CA ARG A 218 -5.02 16.75 13.56
C ARG A 218 -6.04 17.47 14.47
N GLY A 219 -6.69 16.74 15.36
CA GLY A 219 -7.56 17.31 16.38
C GLY A 219 -6.81 18.29 17.29
N GLU A 220 -5.61 17.91 17.76
CA GLU A 220 -4.75 18.80 18.55
C GLU A 220 -4.41 20.10 17.78
N ILE A 221 -4.07 19.98 16.49
CA ILE A 221 -3.73 21.14 15.64
C ILE A 221 -4.94 22.03 15.38
N MET A 222 -6.13 21.46 15.22
CA MET A 222 -7.36 22.19 14.90
C MET A 222 -8.16 22.64 16.13
N GLY A 223 -7.73 22.26 17.34
CA GLY A 223 -8.48 22.51 18.58
C GLY A 223 -9.83 21.77 18.64
N MET A 224 -9.91 20.58 18.04
CA MET A 224 -11.10 19.74 17.94
C MET A 224 -10.85 18.37 18.58
N ASP A 225 -11.91 17.69 19.02
CA ASP A 225 -11.84 16.27 19.33
C ASP A 225 -11.84 15.42 18.04
N VAL A 226 -11.59 14.12 18.17
CA VAL A 226 -11.53 13.19 17.03
C VAL A 226 -12.87 13.16 16.28
N SER A 227 -14.01 13.27 16.98
CA SER A 227 -15.33 13.31 16.36
C SER A 227 -15.48 14.54 15.46
N GLY A 228 -15.10 15.72 15.96
CA GLY A 228 -15.12 16.95 15.18
C GLY A 228 -14.24 16.90 13.93
N VAL A 229 -13.04 16.29 14.03
CA VAL A 229 -12.18 16.06 12.87
C VAL A 229 -12.86 15.14 11.86
N LEU A 230 -13.48 14.06 12.29
CA LEU A 230 -14.18 13.13 11.40
C LEU A 230 -15.39 13.79 10.71
N ASP A 231 -16.16 14.58 11.43
CA ASP A 231 -17.32 15.27 10.86
C ASP A 231 -16.89 16.36 9.88
N PHE A 232 -15.81 17.11 10.19
CA PHE A 232 -15.21 18.03 9.24
C PHE A 232 -14.75 17.32 7.95
N ARG A 233 -14.13 16.13 8.06
CA ARG A 233 -13.73 15.34 6.89
C ARG A 233 -14.93 14.88 6.08
N LYS A 234 -15.96 14.31 6.73
CA LYS A 234 -17.20 13.87 6.07
C LYS A 234 -17.87 15.00 5.29
N SER A 235 -17.86 16.24 5.85
CA SER A 235 -18.44 17.40 5.17
C SER A 235 -17.75 17.78 3.85
N LYS A 236 -16.50 17.32 3.62
CA LYS A 236 -15.72 17.55 2.40
C LYS A 236 -15.89 16.45 1.37
N ILE A 237 -16.40 15.27 1.79
CA ILE A 237 -16.53 14.10 0.95
C ILE A 237 -17.96 14.02 0.41
N PRO A 238 -18.20 14.12 -0.92
CA PRO A 238 -19.54 14.05 -1.52
C PRO A 238 -20.35 12.82 -1.11
N LEU A 239 -19.72 11.64 -0.92
CA LEU A 239 -20.43 10.45 -0.41
C LEU A 239 -20.74 10.50 1.09
N GLY A 240 -20.40 11.58 1.83
CA GLY A 240 -20.78 11.84 3.20
C GLY A 240 -20.15 10.92 4.25
N ARG A 241 -19.13 10.14 3.90
CA ARG A 241 -18.42 9.25 4.83
C ARG A 241 -16.93 9.17 4.53
N VAL A 242 -16.13 8.87 5.55
CA VAL A 242 -14.73 8.48 5.35
C VAL A 242 -14.64 7.10 4.69
N GLY A 243 -13.54 6.85 4.01
CA GLY A 243 -13.28 5.57 3.34
C GLY A 243 -13.13 4.42 4.35
N LEU A 244 -13.55 3.25 3.93
CA LEU A 244 -13.29 1.99 4.63
C LEU A 244 -12.09 1.30 3.99
N VAL A 245 -11.41 0.45 4.74
CA VAL A 245 -10.35 -0.42 4.22
C VAL A 245 -10.81 -1.22 3.00
N THR A 246 -12.06 -1.69 3.02
CA THR A 246 -12.68 -2.44 1.92
C THR A 246 -12.85 -1.62 0.64
N ASP A 247 -13.05 -0.31 0.71
CA ASP A 247 -13.16 0.53 -0.49
C ASP A 247 -11.84 0.49 -1.30
N THR A 248 -10.71 0.65 -0.62
CA THR A 248 -9.38 0.57 -1.26
C THR A 248 -9.04 -0.85 -1.68
N ALA A 249 -9.33 -1.86 -0.85
CA ALA A 249 -9.06 -3.25 -1.15
C ALA A 249 -9.82 -3.74 -2.40
N ASN A 250 -11.08 -3.32 -2.58
CA ASN A 250 -11.87 -3.64 -3.77
C ASN A 250 -11.29 -3.01 -5.04
N ALA A 251 -10.78 -1.78 -4.97
CA ALA A 251 -10.08 -1.15 -6.09
C ALA A 251 -8.80 -1.92 -6.46
N CYS A 252 -8.03 -2.39 -5.46
CA CYS A 252 -6.85 -3.22 -5.70
C CYS A 252 -7.22 -4.56 -6.36
N VAL A 253 -8.29 -5.23 -5.92
CA VAL A 253 -8.78 -6.47 -6.54
C VAL A 253 -9.18 -6.23 -7.99
N PHE A 254 -9.91 -5.15 -8.28
CA PHE A 254 -10.28 -4.78 -9.65
C PHE A 254 -9.04 -4.59 -10.53
N LEU A 255 -8.06 -3.79 -10.10
CA LEU A 255 -6.84 -3.53 -10.86
C LEU A 255 -5.93 -4.77 -11.02
N ALA A 256 -6.06 -5.77 -10.14
CA ALA A 256 -5.32 -7.03 -10.20
C ALA A 256 -6.04 -8.11 -11.03
N SER A 257 -7.25 -7.86 -11.48
CA SER A 257 -8.11 -8.83 -12.17
C SER A 257 -8.11 -8.63 -13.69
N ALA A 258 -8.65 -9.60 -14.42
CA ALA A 258 -8.87 -9.51 -15.86
C ALA A 258 -9.80 -8.34 -16.26
N ASP A 259 -10.64 -7.86 -15.33
CA ASP A 259 -11.55 -6.73 -15.59
C ASP A 259 -10.79 -5.42 -15.87
N ALA A 260 -9.53 -5.32 -15.44
CA ALA A 260 -8.65 -4.17 -15.65
C ALA A 260 -7.52 -4.45 -16.67
N ALA A 261 -7.63 -5.46 -17.51
CA ALA A 261 -6.56 -5.89 -18.41
C ALA A 261 -6.07 -4.81 -19.39
N TYR A 262 -6.88 -3.79 -19.66
CA TYR A 262 -6.52 -2.66 -20.54
C TYR A 262 -6.30 -1.35 -19.77
N ILE A 263 -6.02 -1.45 -18.46
CA ILE A 263 -5.77 -0.30 -17.59
C ILE A 263 -4.32 -0.37 -17.07
N THR A 264 -3.50 0.59 -17.48
CA THR A 264 -2.12 0.74 -16.99
C THR A 264 -1.69 2.20 -17.00
N GLY A 265 -0.83 2.58 -16.06
CA GLY A 265 -0.37 3.96 -15.86
C GLY A 265 -1.37 4.86 -15.13
N GLU A 266 -2.50 4.32 -14.68
CA GLU A 266 -3.56 5.09 -14.05
C GLU A 266 -3.32 5.33 -12.55
N SER A 267 -3.92 6.42 -12.07
CA SER A 267 -3.92 6.83 -10.67
C SER A 267 -5.37 6.97 -10.21
N LEU A 268 -5.96 5.84 -9.80
CA LEU A 268 -7.37 5.70 -9.47
C LEU A 268 -7.69 6.33 -8.11
N ASN A 269 -8.54 7.35 -8.09
CA ASN A 269 -9.05 7.94 -6.85
C ASN A 269 -10.04 7.00 -6.17
N VAL A 270 -9.81 6.75 -4.87
CA VAL A 270 -10.76 6.08 -3.97
C VAL A 270 -11.04 7.05 -2.83
N SER A 271 -11.75 8.13 -3.14
CA SER A 271 -11.86 9.33 -2.31
C SER A 271 -13.29 9.70 -1.91
N GLY A 272 -14.29 8.96 -2.38
CA GLY A 272 -15.70 9.33 -2.16
C GLY A 272 -16.11 10.62 -2.88
N GLY A 273 -15.33 11.07 -3.86
CA GLY A 273 -15.54 12.31 -4.62
C GLY A 273 -14.82 13.53 -4.07
N GLU A 274 -14.02 13.41 -3.00
CA GLU A 274 -13.21 14.53 -2.48
C GLU A 274 -12.15 14.98 -3.50
N GLU A 275 -11.60 14.03 -4.28
CA GLU A 275 -10.68 14.28 -5.39
C GLU A 275 -11.26 13.73 -6.69
N MET A 276 -11.23 14.53 -7.76
CA MET A 276 -11.85 14.20 -9.05
C MET A 276 -10.89 14.27 -10.25
N HIS A 277 -9.56 14.43 -10.03
CA HIS A 277 -8.56 14.58 -11.10
C HIS A 277 -7.34 13.68 -10.94
#